data_7a5143388942c6b64fcbd07bc5c84fe1
#
_entry.id   7a5143388942c6b64fcbd07bc5c84fe1
#
_cell.length_a   1.000
_cell.length_b   1.000
_cell.length_c   1.000
_cell.angle_alpha   90.00
_cell.angle_beta   90.00
_cell.angle_gamma   90.00
#
_symmetry.space_group_name_H-M   'P 1'
#
loop_
_entity.id
_entity.type
_entity.pdbx_description
1 polymer ?
#
loop_
_entity_poly.entity_id
_entity_poly.type
_entity_poly.pdbx_seq_one_letter_code
_entity_poly.pdbx_strand_id
1 'polypeptide(L)'
;GMRGHSKIMASKFYPRTHNMGIKKSIYKKIGGFGGLRHGQDIEYSNRIRKSGARVKFLINAIVFHRRRSSLTQFFKQVFNWGVARINLGKIDGTMLEPIHFLPALVTLNFLIILVGSFVNAALFLPFLYIGFSFLFLLSLIGIFQTKSFIVGYYIILTVPYQIFGYGIGFLIQFIRRYLFGLGEWNGFTKRYYK
;
A
#
# COMPACT_ATOMS: atom_id res chain seq x y z
N GLY A 1 0.68 8.18 6.14
CA GLY A 1 1.56 8.26 5.05
C GLY A 1 2.33 9.55 4.94
N MET A 2 3.63 9.43 4.89
CA MET A 2 4.59 10.53 4.73
C MET A 2 4.56 11.20 3.33
N ARG A 3 3.51 11.04 2.55
CA ARG A 3 3.40 11.59 1.21
C ARG A 3 2.90 13.03 1.27
N GLY A 4 3.81 13.98 1.35
CA GLY A 4 3.49 15.40 1.30
C GLY A 4 4.29 16.29 2.23
N HIS A 5 5.10 15.72 3.12
CA HIS A 5 5.90 16.52 4.06
C HIS A 5 7.34 16.80 3.61
N SER A 6 7.82 16.22 2.50
CA SER A 6 9.14 16.49 1.99
C SER A 6 9.11 17.16 0.62
N LYS A 7 9.99 18.14 0.41
CA LYS A 7 10.22 18.79 -0.90
C LYS A 7 10.59 17.78 -2.00
N ILE A 8 11.23 16.66 -1.63
CA ILE A 8 11.64 15.58 -2.55
C ILE A 8 10.43 14.82 -3.10
N MET A 9 9.35 14.70 -2.32
CA MET A 9 8.11 14.02 -2.72
C MET A 9 7.13 14.93 -3.49
N ALA A 10 7.36 16.23 -3.54
CA ALA A 10 6.46 17.18 -4.21
C ALA A 10 6.37 16.93 -5.73
N SER A 11 7.44 16.43 -6.36
CA SER A 11 7.46 16.12 -7.80
C SER A 11 6.59 14.93 -8.19
N LYS A 12 6.39 13.97 -7.27
CA LYS A 12 5.53 12.77 -7.44
C LYS A 12 4.31 12.79 -6.53
N PHE A 13 3.82 13.98 -6.15
CA PHE A 13 2.67 14.11 -5.29
C PHE A 13 1.38 13.68 -5.99
N TYR A 14 0.68 12.73 -5.41
CA TYR A 14 -0.66 12.30 -5.81
C TYR A 14 -1.66 12.73 -4.74
N PRO A 15 -2.49 13.77 -5.02
CA PRO A 15 -3.51 14.24 -4.08
C PRO A 15 -4.44 13.10 -3.65
N ARG A 16 -4.88 13.13 -2.39
CA ARG A 16 -5.87 12.20 -1.87
C ARG A 16 -7.25 12.82 -1.90
N THR A 17 -8.27 12.02 -2.14
CA THR A 17 -9.67 12.47 -2.28
C THR A 17 -10.15 13.34 -1.13
N HIS A 18 -9.71 13.05 0.10
CA HIS A 18 -10.10 13.80 1.29
C HIS A 18 -9.36 15.15 1.46
N ASN A 19 -8.38 15.45 0.61
CA ASN A 19 -7.61 16.70 0.65
C ASN A 19 -7.14 17.07 -0.78
N MET A 20 -8.09 17.24 -1.70
CA MET A 20 -7.80 17.59 -3.08
C MET A 20 -8.80 18.62 -3.59
N GLY A 21 -8.29 19.72 -4.14
CA GLY A 21 -9.04 20.68 -4.93
C GLY A 21 -8.68 20.58 -6.40
N ILE A 22 -9.64 20.71 -7.29
CA ILE A 22 -9.42 20.69 -8.74
C ILE A 22 -10.16 21.88 -9.41
N LYS A 23 -9.52 22.49 -10.41
CA LYS A 23 -10.18 23.51 -11.22
C LYS A 23 -11.32 22.90 -12.05
N LYS A 24 -12.48 23.56 -12.08
CA LYS A 24 -13.66 23.12 -12.84
C LYS A 24 -13.36 22.87 -14.32
N SER A 25 -12.48 23.66 -14.93
CA SER A 25 -12.03 23.48 -16.32
C SER A 25 -11.31 22.15 -16.54
N ILE A 26 -10.43 21.76 -15.61
CA ILE A 26 -9.73 20.47 -15.66
C ILE A 26 -10.73 19.33 -15.47
N TYR A 27 -11.61 19.43 -14.45
CA TYR A 27 -12.68 18.44 -14.26
C TYR A 27 -13.52 18.23 -15.52
N LYS A 28 -13.94 19.33 -16.18
CA LYS A 28 -14.71 19.23 -17.44
C LYS A 28 -13.93 18.54 -18.56
N LYS A 29 -12.59 18.73 -18.62
CA LYS A 29 -11.72 18.14 -19.63
C LYS A 29 -11.50 16.63 -19.43
N ILE A 30 -11.29 16.19 -18.18
CA ILE A 30 -10.87 14.81 -17.89
C ILE A 30 -11.98 13.96 -17.24
N GLY A 31 -13.11 14.55 -16.89
CA GLY A 31 -14.19 13.90 -16.16
C GLY A 31 -13.92 13.73 -14.65
N GLY A 32 -14.81 13.03 -13.98
CA GLY A 32 -14.73 12.70 -12.56
C GLY A 32 -13.91 11.45 -12.25
N PHE A 33 -14.11 10.87 -11.07
CA PHE A 33 -13.50 9.60 -10.66
C PHE A 33 -13.96 8.45 -11.55
N GLY A 34 -13.05 7.53 -11.85
CA GLY A 34 -13.36 6.30 -12.57
C GLY A 34 -14.10 5.25 -11.71
N GLY A 35 -14.39 4.08 -12.29
CA GLY A 35 -15.13 3.00 -11.63
C GLY A 35 -14.35 2.17 -10.61
N LEU A 36 -13.06 2.41 -10.42
CA LEU A 36 -12.23 1.68 -9.46
C LEU A 36 -12.78 1.81 -8.03
N ARG A 37 -12.91 0.70 -7.31
CA ARG A 37 -13.31 0.71 -5.90
C ARG A 37 -12.19 1.20 -4.97
N HIS A 38 -10.94 0.86 -5.29
CA HIS A 38 -9.74 1.23 -4.53
C HIS A 38 -8.71 1.84 -5.47
N GLY A 39 -8.02 2.89 -5.02
CA GLY A 39 -7.00 3.58 -5.83
C GLY A 39 -7.55 4.63 -6.78
N GLN A 40 -8.84 4.99 -6.69
CA GLN A 40 -9.48 6.06 -7.49
C GLN A 40 -8.69 7.36 -7.43
N ASP A 41 -8.17 7.72 -6.26
CA ASP A 41 -7.37 8.92 -6.04
C ASP A 41 -6.05 8.89 -6.83
N ILE A 42 -5.42 7.74 -6.94
CA ILE A 42 -4.18 7.56 -7.70
C ILE A 42 -4.47 7.65 -9.20
N GLU A 43 -5.48 6.92 -9.68
CA GLU A 43 -5.92 6.92 -11.07
C GLU A 43 -6.30 8.33 -11.52
N TYR A 44 -7.14 9.01 -10.74
CA TYR A 44 -7.60 10.35 -11.06
C TYR A 44 -6.45 11.37 -11.07
N SER A 45 -5.56 11.30 -10.08
CA SER A 45 -4.36 12.14 -10.03
C SER A 45 -3.43 11.88 -11.22
N ASN A 46 -3.33 10.64 -11.70
CA ASN A 46 -2.57 10.29 -12.89
C ASN A 46 -3.17 10.93 -14.14
N ARG A 47 -4.50 10.86 -14.31
CA ARG A 47 -5.20 11.54 -15.42
C ARG A 47 -5.02 13.06 -15.37
N ILE A 48 -5.13 13.69 -14.19
CA ILE A 48 -4.85 15.11 -14.00
C ILE A 48 -3.45 15.46 -14.50
N ARG A 49 -2.43 14.69 -14.13
CA ARG A 49 -1.05 14.94 -14.56
C ARG A 49 -0.87 14.74 -16.06
N LYS A 50 -1.42 13.68 -16.62
CA LYS A 50 -1.37 13.39 -18.07
C LYS A 50 -2.08 14.44 -18.91
N SER A 51 -3.05 15.16 -18.34
CA SER A 51 -3.72 16.28 -19.03
C SER A 51 -2.85 17.53 -19.19
N GLY A 52 -1.62 17.52 -18.63
CA GLY A 52 -0.73 18.68 -18.59
C GLY A 52 -1.04 19.67 -17.47
N ALA A 53 -2.00 19.37 -16.59
CA ALA A 53 -2.34 20.25 -15.48
C ALA A 53 -1.24 20.29 -14.44
N ARG A 54 -0.92 21.49 -13.94
CA ARG A 54 0.02 21.69 -12.86
C ARG A 54 -0.61 21.30 -11.53
N VAL A 55 0.03 20.35 -10.80
CA VAL A 55 -0.37 19.92 -9.47
C VAL A 55 0.52 20.63 -8.44
N LYS A 56 -0.08 21.30 -7.46
CA LYS A 56 0.63 22.00 -6.38
C LYS A 56 0.26 21.39 -5.04
N PHE A 57 1.27 21.10 -4.23
CA PHE A 57 1.08 20.74 -2.82
C PHE A 57 1.01 22.02 -1.98
N LEU A 58 -0.07 22.16 -1.20
CA LEU A 58 -0.28 23.28 -0.30
C LEU A 58 0.03 22.84 1.13
N ILE A 59 1.19 23.23 1.64
CA ILE A 59 1.67 22.80 2.96
C ILE A 59 0.74 23.23 4.11
N ASN A 60 0.08 24.37 3.96
CA ASN A 60 -0.82 24.93 4.99
C ASN A 60 -2.26 24.40 4.89
N ALA A 61 -2.60 23.63 3.85
CA ALA A 61 -3.92 23.01 3.73
C ALA A 61 -3.96 21.70 4.52
N ILE A 62 -4.11 21.80 5.84
CA ILE A 62 -4.07 20.66 6.77
C ILE A 62 -5.48 20.13 6.99
N VAL A 63 -5.65 18.81 6.86
CA VAL A 63 -6.87 18.09 7.23
C VAL A 63 -6.56 16.98 8.22
N PHE A 64 -7.40 16.84 9.23
CA PHE A 64 -7.31 15.74 10.20
C PHE A 64 -8.15 14.56 9.71
N HIS A 65 -7.51 13.40 9.64
CA HIS A 65 -8.17 12.18 9.20
C HIS A 65 -8.04 11.07 10.24
N ARG A 66 -9.17 10.63 10.82
CA ARG A 66 -9.20 9.52 11.75
C ARG A 66 -8.88 8.22 11.02
N ARG A 67 -7.78 7.59 11.39
CA ARG A 67 -7.38 6.30 10.81
C ARG A 67 -8.16 5.15 11.47
N ARG A 68 -8.10 3.99 10.82
CA ARG A 68 -8.67 2.76 11.38
C ARG A 68 -7.94 2.36 12.65
N SER A 69 -8.71 1.94 13.66
CA SER A 69 -8.20 1.56 14.98
C SER A 69 -8.11 0.04 15.20
N SER A 70 -8.64 -0.77 14.26
CA SER A 70 -8.65 -2.23 14.36
C SER A 70 -7.61 -2.86 13.44
N LEU A 71 -6.84 -3.85 13.93
CA LEU A 71 -5.87 -4.61 13.14
C LEU A 71 -6.52 -5.32 11.96
N THR A 72 -7.72 -5.88 12.14
CA THR A 72 -8.48 -6.53 11.06
C THR A 72 -8.83 -5.55 9.94
N GLN A 73 -9.28 -4.34 10.29
CA GLN A 73 -9.57 -3.30 9.29
C GLN A 73 -8.29 -2.81 8.61
N PHE A 74 -7.20 -2.74 9.34
CA PHE A 74 -5.88 -2.39 8.79
C PHE A 74 -5.42 -3.45 7.80
N PHE A 75 -5.47 -4.75 8.15
CA PHE A 75 -5.14 -5.85 7.24
C PHE A 75 -5.96 -5.78 5.94
N LYS A 76 -7.28 -5.69 6.05
CA LYS A 76 -8.17 -5.57 4.88
C LYS A 76 -7.81 -4.37 3.99
N GLN A 77 -7.42 -3.27 4.60
CA GLN A 77 -7.01 -2.07 3.89
C GLN A 77 -5.71 -2.29 3.10
N VAL A 78 -4.68 -2.84 3.73
CA VAL A 78 -3.39 -3.05 3.06
C VAL A 78 -3.48 -4.14 2.01
N PHE A 79 -4.27 -5.17 2.24
CA PHE A 79 -4.61 -6.18 1.24
C PHE A 79 -5.24 -5.54 -0.01
N ASN A 80 -6.26 -4.70 0.19
CA ASN A 80 -6.91 -3.98 -0.91
C ASN A 80 -5.96 -3.03 -1.65
N TRP A 81 -4.93 -2.50 -0.97
CA TRP A 81 -3.89 -1.72 -1.66
C TRP A 81 -3.05 -2.58 -2.60
N GLY A 82 -2.72 -3.81 -2.22
CA GLY A 82 -2.05 -4.77 -3.09
C GLY A 82 -2.89 -5.09 -4.33
N VAL A 83 -4.16 -5.43 -4.13
CA VAL A 83 -5.13 -5.68 -5.22
C VAL A 83 -5.25 -4.46 -6.14
N ALA A 84 -5.46 -3.28 -5.56
CA ALA A 84 -5.63 -2.04 -6.32
C ALA A 84 -4.39 -1.70 -7.15
N ARG A 85 -3.18 -2.03 -6.68
CA ARG A 85 -1.95 -1.72 -7.41
C ARG A 85 -1.89 -2.47 -8.75
N ILE A 86 -2.30 -3.72 -8.77
CA ILE A 86 -2.38 -4.52 -10.00
C ILE A 86 -3.47 -3.98 -10.93
N ASN A 87 -4.64 -3.61 -10.41
CA ASN A 87 -5.70 -3.02 -11.22
C ASN A 87 -5.25 -1.71 -11.85
N LEU A 88 -4.59 -0.83 -11.10
CA LEU A 88 -4.00 0.41 -11.59
C LEU A 88 -2.95 0.16 -12.68
N GLY A 89 -2.06 -0.82 -12.49
CA GLY A 89 -1.04 -1.20 -13.46
C GLY A 89 -1.63 -1.71 -14.78
N LYS A 90 -2.80 -2.35 -14.75
CA LYS A 90 -3.53 -2.78 -15.96
C LYS A 90 -4.19 -1.62 -16.70
N ILE A 91 -4.59 -0.56 -15.99
CA ILE A 91 -5.12 0.66 -16.62
C ILE A 91 -3.99 1.46 -17.25
N ASP A 92 -2.88 1.58 -16.53
CA ASP A 92 -1.72 2.36 -16.94
C ASP A 92 -0.45 1.80 -16.27
N GLY A 93 0.44 1.20 -17.08
CA GLY A 93 1.68 0.58 -16.61
C GLY A 93 2.57 1.52 -15.79
N THR A 94 2.49 2.84 -16.02
CA THR A 94 3.26 3.83 -15.25
C THR A 94 2.83 3.93 -13.78
N MET A 95 1.65 3.40 -13.43
CA MET A 95 1.17 3.34 -12.05
C MET A 95 1.66 2.08 -11.30
N LEU A 96 2.37 1.16 -11.97
CA LEU A 96 2.93 -0.05 -11.38
C LEU A 96 4.47 0.02 -11.42
N GLU A 97 5.05 0.63 -10.40
CA GLU A 97 6.50 0.78 -10.26
C GLU A 97 7.13 -0.48 -9.63
N PRO A 98 8.44 -0.78 -9.87
CA PRO A 98 9.14 -1.95 -9.31
C PRO A 98 9.03 -2.07 -7.79
N ILE A 99 9.05 -0.95 -7.07
CA ILE A 99 8.90 -0.91 -5.61
C ILE A 99 7.60 -1.56 -5.10
N HIS A 100 6.56 -1.59 -5.94
CA HIS A 100 5.27 -2.18 -5.57
C HIS A 100 5.29 -3.71 -5.54
N PHE A 101 6.31 -4.34 -6.16
CA PHE A 101 6.51 -5.79 -6.10
C PHE A 101 7.19 -6.25 -4.81
N LEU A 102 7.91 -5.35 -4.12
CA LEU A 102 8.73 -5.70 -2.96
C LEU A 102 7.96 -6.47 -1.87
N PRO A 103 6.78 -6.02 -1.39
CA PRO A 103 6.05 -6.77 -0.37
C PRO A 103 5.59 -8.15 -0.86
N ALA A 104 5.28 -8.30 -2.16
CA ALA A 104 4.92 -9.58 -2.75
C ALA A 104 6.11 -10.55 -2.79
N LEU A 105 7.29 -10.06 -3.18
CA LEU A 105 8.53 -10.82 -3.16
C LEU A 105 8.91 -11.25 -1.74
N VAL A 106 8.82 -10.35 -0.74
CA VAL A 106 9.06 -10.69 0.66
C VAL A 106 8.08 -11.76 1.14
N THR A 107 6.81 -11.66 0.76
CA THR A 107 5.78 -12.66 1.09
C THR A 107 6.10 -14.03 0.49
N LEU A 108 6.49 -14.09 -0.79
CA LEU A 108 6.89 -15.35 -1.44
C LEU A 108 8.14 -15.95 -0.80
N ASN A 109 9.16 -15.14 -0.57
CA ASN A 109 10.39 -15.61 0.10
C ASN A 109 10.09 -16.14 1.50
N PHE A 110 9.26 -15.46 2.28
CA PHE A 110 8.85 -15.94 3.59
C PHE A 110 8.16 -17.31 3.52
N LEU A 111 7.25 -17.50 2.56
CA LEU A 111 6.57 -18.78 2.36
C LEU A 111 7.55 -19.89 1.96
N ILE A 112 8.50 -19.60 1.05
CA ILE A 112 9.55 -20.54 0.65
C ILE A 112 10.40 -20.95 1.86
N ILE A 113 10.86 -19.97 2.67
CA ILE A 113 11.67 -20.22 3.85
C ILE A 113 10.87 -21.01 4.89
N LEU A 114 9.61 -20.67 5.11
CA LEU A 114 8.75 -21.37 6.06
C LEU A 114 8.55 -22.83 5.67
N VAL A 115 8.18 -23.09 4.41
CA VAL A 115 8.00 -24.47 3.90
C VAL A 115 9.35 -25.21 3.88
N GLY A 116 10.42 -24.55 3.42
CA GLY A 116 11.76 -25.11 3.39
C GLY A 116 12.28 -25.50 4.77
N SER A 117 11.85 -24.81 5.83
CA SER A 117 12.23 -25.15 7.21
C SER A 117 11.73 -26.53 7.66
N PHE A 118 10.64 -27.02 7.08
CA PHE A 118 10.14 -28.38 7.33
C PHE A 118 10.92 -29.46 6.53
N VAL A 119 11.57 -29.04 5.43
CA VAL A 119 12.36 -29.96 4.58
C VAL A 119 13.83 -30.02 5.06
N ASN A 120 14.42 -28.86 5.31
CA ASN A 120 15.80 -28.74 5.82
C ASN A 120 15.91 -27.57 6.80
N ALA A 121 15.69 -27.88 8.07
CA ALA A 121 15.71 -26.88 9.14
C ALA A 121 17.07 -26.16 9.26
N ALA A 122 18.17 -26.89 9.09
CA ALA A 122 19.52 -26.33 9.23
C ALA A 122 19.79 -25.23 8.19
N LEU A 123 19.24 -25.40 6.97
CA LEU A 123 19.40 -24.42 5.88
C LEU A 123 18.45 -23.22 6.03
N PHE A 124 17.19 -23.44 6.39
CA PHE A 124 16.16 -22.40 6.27
C PHE A 124 15.85 -21.65 7.58
N LEU A 125 15.98 -22.29 8.75
CA LEU A 125 15.73 -21.59 10.03
C LEU A 125 16.58 -20.34 10.27
N PRO A 126 17.88 -20.30 9.88
CA PRO A 126 18.66 -19.08 10.04
C PRO A 126 18.02 -17.85 9.37
N PHE A 127 17.38 -18.01 8.21
CA PHE A 127 16.70 -16.91 7.53
C PHE A 127 15.45 -16.44 8.29
N LEU A 128 14.70 -17.35 8.94
CA LEU A 128 13.59 -16.94 9.82
C LEU A 128 14.13 -16.17 11.03
N TYR A 129 15.20 -16.63 11.66
CA TYR A 129 15.81 -15.90 12.78
C TYR A 129 16.28 -14.50 12.37
N ILE A 130 16.88 -14.34 11.19
CA ILE A 130 17.26 -13.03 10.65
C ILE A 130 16.03 -12.14 10.50
N GLY A 131 14.94 -12.66 9.92
CA GLY A 131 13.69 -11.92 9.73
C GLY A 131 13.07 -11.46 11.05
N PHE A 132 12.99 -12.38 12.04
CA PHE A 132 12.48 -12.05 13.37
C PHE A 132 13.39 -11.08 14.13
N SER A 133 14.72 -11.24 14.04
CA SER A 133 15.68 -10.32 14.65
C SER A 133 15.55 -8.90 14.06
N PHE A 134 15.37 -8.80 12.75
CA PHE A 134 15.13 -7.52 12.09
C PHE A 134 13.82 -6.86 12.56
N LEU A 135 12.73 -7.64 12.67
CA LEU A 135 11.45 -7.14 13.18
C LEU A 135 11.58 -6.69 14.65
N PHE A 136 12.31 -7.45 15.47
CA PHE A 136 12.58 -7.09 16.85
C PHE A 136 13.40 -5.79 16.95
N LEU A 137 14.43 -5.65 16.12
CA LEU A 137 15.22 -4.42 16.05
C LEU A 137 14.35 -3.20 15.67
N LEU A 138 13.45 -3.33 14.69
CA LEU A 138 12.51 -2.27 14.35
C LEU A 138 11.60 -1.90 15.53
N SER A 139 11.16 -2.90 16.30
CA SER A 139 10.38 -2.68 17.52
C SER A 139 11.18 -1.89 18.57
N LEU A 140 12.43 -2.27 18.82
CA LEU A 140 13.31 -1.54 19.73
C LEU A 140 13.52 -0.09 19.28
N ILE A 141 13.81 0.14 18.00
CA ILE A 141 13.95 1.50 17.45
C ILE A 141 12.67 2.30 17.71
N GLY A 142 11.49 1.70 17.48
CA GLY A 142 10.20 2.36 17.76
C GLY A 142 10.02 2.71 19.24
N ILE A 143 10.40 1.80 20.15
CA ILE A 143 10.36 2.06 21.61
C ILE A 143 11.27 3.23 21.97
N PHE A 144 12.52 3.22 21.53
CA PHE A 144 13.48 4.28 21.84
C PHE A 144 13.07 5.66 21.28
N GLN A 145 12.56 5.69 20.06
CA GLN A 145 12.10 6.95 19.43
C GLN A 145 10.86 7.55 20.10
N THR A 146 9.93 6.70 20.55
CA THR A 146 8.64 7.15 21.09
C THR A 146 8.56 7.08 22.61
N LYS A 147 9.56 6.46 23.25
CA LYS A 147 9.58 6.14 24.69
C LYS A 147 8.34 5.34 25.15
N SER A 148 7.84 4.46 24.28
CA SER A 148 6.61 3.68 24.51
C SER A 148 6.74 2.22 24.10
N PHE A 149 6.63 1.32 25.06
CA PHE A 149 6.59 -0.14 24.80
C PHE A 149 5.38 -0.56 23.97
N ILE A 150 4.25 0.16 24.11
CA ILE A 150 3.03 -0.10 23.32
C ILE A 150 3.31 0.09 21.83
N VAL A 151 4.11 1.10 21.46
CA VAL A 151 4.50 1.32 20.06
C VAL A 151 5.35 0.15 19.54
N GLY A 152 6.32 -0.34 20.33
CA GLY A 152 7.11 -1.51 19.96
C GLY A 152 6.26 -2.76 19.73
N TYR A 153 5.31 -3.03 20.63
CA TYR A 153 4.34 -4.11 20.48
C TYR A 153 3.54 -3.98 19.18
N TYR A 154 3.01 -2.81 18.89
CA TYR A 154 2.25 -2.60 17.64
C TYR A 154 3.12 -2.69 16.40
N ILE A 155 4.41 -2.36 16.44
CA ILE A 155 5.31 -2.55 15.29
C ILE A 155 5.43 -4.04 14.95
N ILE A 156 5.61 -4.92 15.97
CA ILE A 156 5.68 -6.37 15.76
C ILE A 156 4.43 -6.90 15.06
N LEU A 157 3.26 -6.34 15.33
CA LEU A 157 2.01 -6.75 14.70
C LEU A 157 1.80 -6.09 13.33
N THR A 158 1.98 -4.78 13.25
CA THR A 158 1.55 -4.01 12.07
C THR A 158 2.51 -4.16 10.89
N VAL A 159 3.82 -4.36 11.13
CA VAL A 159 4.78 -4.55 10.04
C VAL A 159 4.49 -5.83 9.25
N PRO A 160 4.33 -7.02 9.86
CA PRO A 160 3.90 -8.22 9.15
C PRO A 160 2.54 -8.06 8.47
N TYR A 161 1.54 -7.46 9.14
CA TYR A 161 0.24 -7.17 8.52
C TYR A 161 0.37 -6.30 7.27
N GLN A 162 1.24 -5.29 7.31
CA GLN A 162 1.51 -4.41 6.17
C GLN A 162 2.14 -5.17 5.00
N ILE A 163 3.18 -5.96 5.26
CA ILE A 163 3.94 -6.67 4.23
C ILE A 163 3.11 -7.81 3.64
N PHE A 164 2.63 -8.72 4.50
CA PHE A 164 1.92 -9.91 4.04
C PHE A 164 0.52 -9.58 3.54
N GLY A 165 -0.20 -8.66 4.20
CA GLY A 165 -1.50 -8.24 3.72
C GLY A 165 -1.44 -7.67 2.31
N TYR A 166 -0.51 -6.73 2.07
CA TYR A 166 -0.29 -6.17 0.74
C TYR A 166 0.22 -7.24 -0.24
N GLY A 167 1.23 -8.03 0.14
CA GLY A 167 1.84 -9.03 -0.71
C GLY A 167 0.84 -10.08 -1.19
N ILE A 168 0.03 -10.61 -0.28
CA ILE A 168 -1.02 -11.60 -0.61
C ILE A 168 -2.05 -10.98 -1.57
N GLY A 169 -2.56 -9.77 -1.26
CA GLY A 169 -3.51 -9.09 -2.13
C GLY A 169 -2.96 -8.82 -3.53
N PHE A 170 -1.69 -8.42 -3.61
CA PHE A 170 -0.98 -8.19 -4.86
C PHE A 170 -0.83 -9.50 -5.65
N LEU A 171 -0.34 -10.59 -5.03
CA LEU A 171 -0.11 -11.88 -5.67
C LEU A 171 -1.41 -12.49 -6.20
N ILE A 172 -2.47 -12.51 -5.38
CA ILE A 172 -3.76 -13.04 -5.80
C ILE A 172 -4.27 -12.28 -7.03
N GLN A 173 -4.24 -10.94 -7.00
CA GLN A 173 -4.72 -10.16 -8.13
C GLN A 173 -3.79 -10.25 -9.34
N PHE A 174 -2.47 -10.37 -9.13
CA PHE A 174 -1.50 -10.60 -10.20
C PHE A 174 -1.82 -11.90 -10.94
N ILE A 175 -1.96 -13.01 -10.23
CA ILE A 175 -2.32 -14.32 -10.77
C ILE A 175 -3.64 -14.22 -11.54
N ARG A 176 -4.68 -13.63 -10.93
CA ARG A 176 -6.00 -13.46 -11.55
C ARG A 176 -5.93 -12.68 -12.87
N ARG A 177 -5.21 -11.54 -12.89
CA ARG A 177 -5.23 -10.62 -14.04
C ARG A 177 -4.23 -10.96 -15.12
N TYR A 178 -3.05 -11.51 -14.77
CA TYR A 178 -1.96 -11.74 -15.71
C TYR A 178 -1.84 -13.20 -16.14
N LEU A 179 -2.15 -14.16 -15.26
CA LEU A 179 -2.10 -15.57 -15.63
C LEU A 179 -3.46 -16.10 -16.11
N PHE A 180 -4.55 -15.75 -15.44
CA PHE A 180 -5.89 -16.26 -15.81
C PHE A 180 -6.73 -15.28 -16.64
N GLY A 181 -6.24 -14.08 -16.93
CA GLY A 181 -6.99 -13.09 -17.72
C GLY A 181 -8.31 -12.64 -17.10
N LEU A 182 -8.53 -12.89 -15.80
CA LEU A 182 -9.78 -12.56 -15.12
C LEU A 182 -9.94 -11.05 -14.97
N GLY A 183 -11.20 -10.58 -14.84
CA GLY A 183 -11.55 -9.20 -14.68
C GLY A 183 -11.07 -8.54 -13.37
N GLU A 184 -11.43 -7.28 -13.20
CA GLU A 184 -11.16 -6.53 -11.99
C GLU A 184 -11.80 -7.20 -10.78
N TRP A 185 -11.01 -7.35 -9.72
CA TRP A 185 -11.48 -7.77 -8.40
C TRP A 185 -11.14 -6.71 -7.37
N ASN A 186 -12.06 -6.46 -6.47
CA ASN A 186 -11.97 -5.35 -5.51
C ASN A 186 -11.52 -5.80 -4.11
N GLY A 187 -11.12 -7.07 -3.94
CA GLY A 187 -10.71 -7.59 -2.65
C GLY A 187 -11.85 -7.60 -1.62
N PHE A 188 -11.57 -7.12 -0.43
CA PHE A 188 -12.57 -6.99 0.64
C PHE A 188 -13.48 -5.80 0.38
N THR A 189 -14.74 -6.06 0.02
CA THR A 189 -15.73 -5.04 -0.37
C THR A 189 -16.73 -4.67 0.72
N LYS A 190 -16.78 -5.42 1.82
CA LYS A 190 -17.79 -5.20 2.87
C LYS A 190 -17.65 -3.85 3.55
N ARG A 191 -18.79 -3.24 3.77
CA ARG A 191 -19.08 -1.93 4.36
C ARG A 191 -18.11 -1.57 5.49
N TYR A 192 -17.22 -0.62 5.22
CA TYR A 192 -16.32 -0.06 6.23
C TYR A 192 -17.00 1.00 7.10
N TYR A 193 -18.21 1.36 6.73
CA TYR A 193 -19.04 2.36 7.41
C TYR A 193 -20.40 1.71 7.69
N LYS A 194 -20.71 1.52 8.96
CA LYS A 194 -22.05 1.47 9.49
C LYS A 194 -22.37 2.84 10.03
#